data_5b130def46c7ad1dc243091f3d7e5981
#
_entry.id   5b130def46c7ad1dc243091f3d7e5981
#
_cell.length_a   1.000
_cell.length_b   1.000
_cell.length_c   1.000
_cell.angle_alpha   90.00
_cell.angle_beta   90.00
_cell.angle_gamma   90.00
#
_symmetry.space_group_name_H-M   'P 1'
#
loop_
_entity.id
_entity.type
_entity.pdbx_description
1 polymer ?
#
loop_
_entity_poly.entity_id
_entity_poly.type
_entity_poly.pdbx_seq_one_letter_code
_entity_poly.pdbx_strand_id
1 'polypeptide(L)'
;AGQQLYASTGTPIHPMSPLTKLLWLKQAHPDLMARASYFADIKSYLFYKLFGVFRFDVSIASCTGMLNVTTGDWDERALALTGVQPEQLPEVVSGTTQEIGLLPDAASAMSIPAQTPFVYGAFDGALSNLGVGAIEKDTVAITIGTSAAVRVVTDHPVIDPKQRLFCYAVDNGLWVVGGPLNNGGDVFQWAVEHLVDASAVQNEQIDAYELANDVIASIPAGAHGLLFHP
;
A
#
# COMPACT_ATOMS: atom_id res chain seq x y z
N ALA A 1 19.69 13.53 0.28
CA ALA A 1 19.36 12.24 -0.37
C ALA A 1 17.88 11.91 -0.22
N GLY A 2 17.31 11.84 1.01
CA GLY A 2 15.91 11.41 1.23
C GLY A 2 14.86 12.23 0.48
N GLN A 3 14.97 13.56 0.51
CA GLN A 3 14.04 14.45 -0.20
C GLN A 3 14.03 14.21 -1.72
N GLN A 4 15.20 13.95 -2.30
CA GLN A 4 15.32 13.68 -3.74
C GLN A 4 14.75 12.32 -4.10
N LEU A 5 14.95 11.32 -3.24
CA LEU A 5 14.33 10.00 -3.41
C LEU A 5 12.81 10.07 -3.34
N TYR A 6 12.28 10.73 -2.32
CA TYR A 6 10.85 10.94 -2.24
C TYR A 6 10.29 11.66 -3.48
N ALA A 7 11.00 12.68 -3.98
CA ALA A 7 10.56 13.43 -5.15
C ALA A 7 10.48 12.56 -6.42
N SER A 8 11.36 11.57 -6.57
CA SER A 8 11.35 10.65 -7.72
C SER A 8 10.47 9.42 -7.52
N THR A 9 10.38 8.90 -6.29
CA THR A 9 9.67 7.64 -6.02
C THR A 9 8.26 7.82 -5.47
N GLY A 10 7.89 9.02 -5.01
CA GLY A 10 6.60 9.26 -4.35
C GLY A 10 6.41 8.52 -3.02
N THR A 11 7.43 7.77 -2.57
CA THR A 11 7.35 6.95 -1.36
C THR A 11 7.97 7.68 -0.18
N PRO A 12 7.23 7.98 0.89
CA PRO A 12 7.80 8.54 2.11
C PRO A 12 8.92 7.66 2.68
N ILE A 13 9.97 8.29 3.19
CA ILE A 13 11.07 7.56 3.81
C ILE A 13 10.62 7.04 5.17
N HIS A 14 10.29 5.78 5.21
CA HIS A 14 9.73 5.10 6.38
C HIS A 14 10.37 3.73 6.59
N PRO A 15 10.59 3.28 7.85
CA PRO A 15 11.20 1.97 8.14
C PRO A 15 10.48 0.76 7.51
N MET A 16 9.19 0.90 7.21
CA MET A 16 8.42 -0.17 6.57
C MET A 16 8.71 -0.33 5.07
N SER A 17 9.25 0.70 4.39
CA SER A 17 9.49 0.61 2.95
C SER A 17 10.60 -0.39 2.60
N PRO A 18 10.49 -1.14 1.50
CA PRO A 18 11.56 -2.03 1.02
C PRO A 18 12.89 -1.32 0.84
N LEU A 19 12.92 -0.09 0.34
CA LEU A 19 14.14 0.72 0.23
C LEU A 19 14.92 0.78 1.54
N THR A 20 14.26 1.13 2.64
CA THR A 20 14.94 1.28 3.93
C THR A 20 15.34 -0.06 4.53
N LYS A 21 14.57 -1.11 4.28
CA LYS A 21 14.95 -2.49 4.67
C LYS A 21 16.18 -2.99 3.90
N LEU A 22 16.29 -2.69 2.61
CA LEU A 22 17.47 -3.02 1.81
C LEU A 22 18.70 -2.24 2.28
N LEU A 23 18.56 -0.96 2.64
CA LEU A 23 19.63 -0.19 3.25
C LEU A 23 20.09 -0.78 4.60
N TRP A 24 19.15 -1.20 5.41
CA TRP A 24 19.45 -1.88 6.66
C TRP A 24 20.16 -3.22 6.42
N LEU A 25 19.66 -4.04 5.49
CA LEU A 25 20.30 -5.31 5.13
C LEU A 25 21.73 -5.11 4.63
N LYS A 26 21.96 -4.10 3.80
CA LYS A 26 23.29 -3.75 3.30
C LYS A 26 24.28 -3.46 4.43
N GLN A 27 23.82 -2.81 5.49
CA GLN A 27 24.65 -2.45 6.65
C GLN A 27 24.81 -3.60 7.66
N ALA A 28 23.70 -4.24 8.00
CA ALA A 28 23.66 -5.24 9.05
C ALA A 28 24.04 -6.67 8.57
N HIS A 29 23.77 -6.96 7.31
CA HIS A 29 23.95 -8.30 6.71
C HIS A 29 24.57 -8.23 5.30
N PRO A 30 25.79 -7.64 5.14
CA PRO A 30 26.41 -7.47 3.82
C PRO A 30 26.63 -8.79 3.08
N ASP A 31 26.93 -9.87 3.81
CA ASP A 31 27.08 -11.20 3.21
C ASP A 31 25.79 -11.74 2.60
N LEU A 32 24.64 -11.43 3.21
CA LEU A 32 23.34 -11.78 2.65
C LEU A 32 23.07 -11.01 1.35
N MET A 33 23.34 -9.71 1.39
CA MET A 33 23.21 -8.86 0.19
C MET A 33 24.10 -9.34 -0.96
N ALA A 34 25.34 -9.71 -0.68
CA ALA A 34 26.30 -10.20 -1.70
C ALA A 34 25.89 -11.54 -2.33
N ARG A 35 25.17 -12.40 -1.60
CA ARG A 35 24.69 -13.70 -2.09
C ARG A 35 23.32 -13.66 -2.73
N ALA A 36 22.56 -12.57 -2.56
CA ALA A 36 21.23 -12.45 -3.11
C ALA A 36 21.29 -12.40 -4.65
N SER A 37 20.64 -13.36 -5.30
CA SER A 37 20.48 -13.34 -6.76
C SER A 37 19.34 -12.43 -7.18
N TYR A 38 18.27 -12.38 -6.38
CA TYR A 38 17.08 -11.57 -6.66
C TYR A 38 16.50 -10.96 -5.38
N PHE A 39 15.90 -9.79 -5.51
CA PHE A 39 15.06 -9.14 -4.51
C PHE A 39 13.64 -9.05 -5.08
N ALA A 40 12.71 -9.75 -4.46
CA ALA A 40 11.35 -9.86 -4.94
C ALA A 40 10.36 -9.74 -3.77
N ASP A 41 9.15 -9.30 -4.05
CA ASP A 41 8.03 -9.40 -3.13
C ASP A 41 7.41 -10.79 -3.17
N ILE A 42 6.42 -11.02 -2.29
CA ILE A 42 5.75 -12.30 -2.21
C ILE A 42 4.95 -12.63 -3.49
N LYS A 43 4.37 -11.62 -4.16
CA LYS A 43 3.62 -11.82 -5.40
C LYS A 43 4.56 -12.26 -6.54
N SER A 44 5.68 -11.56 -6.75
CA SER A 44 6.70 -11.95 -7.74
C SER A 44 7.25 -13.35 -7.47
N TYR A 45 7.47 -13.69 -6.20
CA TYR A 45 7.90 -15.03 -5.81
C TYR A 45 6.82 -16.10 -6.13
N LEU A 46 5.54 -15.80 -5.90
CA LEU A 46 4.45 -16.69 -6.26
C LEU A 46 4.38 -16.91 -7.78
N PHE A 47 4.47 -15.84 -8.58
CA PHE A 47 4.50 -15.95 -10.04
C PHE A 47 5.72 -16.75 -10.52
N TYR A 48 6.88 -16.57 -9.89
CA TYR A 48 8.03 -17.42 -10.17
C TYR A 48 7.75 -18.90 -9.88
N LYS A 49 7.12 -19.24 -8.77
CA LYS A 49 6.76 -20.61 -8.42
C LYS A 49 5.68 -21.20 -9.33
N LEU A 50 4.78 -20.38 -9.84
CA LEU A 50 3.67 -20.82 -10.68
C LEU A 50 4.04 -20.89 -12.17
N PHE A 51 4.87 -19.96 -12.65
CA PHE A 51 5.15 -19.77 -14.08
C PHE A 51 6.65 -19.80 -14.43
N GLY A 52 7.54 -19.73 -13.47
CA GLY A 52 8.98 -19.62 -13.68
C GLY A 52 9.45 -18.22 -14.09
N VAL A 53 8.60 -17.20 -13.97
CA VAL A 53 8.90 -15.82 -14.37
C VAL A 53 9.05 -14.89 -13.17
N PHE A 54 10.03 -13.98 -13.23
CA PHE A 54 10.20 -12.91 -12.24
C PHE A 54 9.69 -11.60 -12.82
N ARG A 55 8.47 -11.22 -12.41
CA ARG A 55 7.84 -9.96 -12.81
C ARG A 55 7.20 -9.27 -11.63
N PHE A 56 7.12 -7.98 -11.72
CA PHE A 56 6.62 -7.08 -10.68
C PHE A 56 5.59 -6.14 -11.30
N ASP A 57 4.37 -6.11 -10.81
CA ASP A 57 3.45 -5.09 -11.31
C ASP A 57 3.90 -3.70 -10.86
N VAL A 58 3.68 -2.73 -11.72
CA VAL A 58 4.11 -1.33 -11.50
C VAL A 58 3.52 -0.75 -10.21
N SER A 59 2.34 -1.21 -9.82
CA SER A 59 1.64 -0.73 -8.63
C SER A 59 2.40 -1.12 -7.34
N ILE A 60 2.71 -2.39 -7.16
CA ILE A 60 3.51 -2.85 -6.01
C ILE A 60 4.94 -2.32 -6.11
N ALA A 61 5.54 -2.31 -7.32
CA ALA A 61 6.90 -1.79 -7.51
C ALA A 61 7.01 -0.33 -7.04
N SER A 62 6.01 0.50 -7.31
CA SER A 62 5.99 1.90 -6.88
C SER A 62 5.91 2.07 -5.35
N CYS A 63 5.32 1.12 -4.63
CA CYS A 63 5.25 1.16 -3.17
C CYS A 63 6.59 0.87 -2.49
N THR A 64 7.59 0.38 -3.24
CA THR A 64 8.88 -0.06 -2.68
C THR A 64 9.81 1.08 -2.26
N GLY A 65 9.61 2.29 -2.81
CA GLY A 65 10.56 3.39 -2.74
C GLY A 65 11.78 3.19 -3.66
N MET A 66 11.73 2.20 -4.55
CA MET A 66 12.80 1.88 -5.51
C MET A 66 12.44 2.26 -6.95
N LEU A 67 11.15 2.44 -7.26
CA LEU A 67 10.66 2.79 -8.60
C LEU A 67 10.50 4.31 -8.73
N ASN A 68 10.90 4.86 -9.86
CA ASN A 68 10.60 6.24 -10.24
C ASN A 68 9.14 6.30 -10.75
N VAL A 69 8.28 7.00 -10.02
CA VAL A 69 6.84 7.03 -10.34
C VAL A 69 6.49 7.81 -11.61
N THR A 70 7.43 8.55 -12.17
CA THR A 70 7.23 9.31 -13.42
C THR A 70 7.62 8.49 -14.64
N THR A 71 8.75 7.76 -14.56
CA THR A 71 9.27 6.97 -15.69
C THR A 71 8.75 5.54 -15.71
N GLY A 72 8.36 5.01 -14.54
CA GLY A 72 7.99 3.60 -14.38
C GLY A 72 9.17 2.64 -14.31
N ASP A 73 10.41 3.15 -14.27
CA ASP A 73 11.64 2.37 -14.17
C ASP A 73 12.22 2.39 -12.75
N TRP A 74 13.14 1.49 -12.46
CA TRP A 74 13.88 1.51 -11.20
C TRP A 74 14.69 2.80 -11.05
N ASP A 75 14.55 3.47 -9.90
CA ASP A 75 15.21 4.76 -9.65
C ASP A 75 16.73 4.58 -9.44
N GLU A 76 17.54 5.23 -10.27
CA GLU A 76 19.01 5.11 -10.25
C GLU A 76 19.61 5.50 -8.89
N ARG A 77 19.03 6.46 -8.17
CA ARG A 77 19.52 6.88 -6.84
C ARG A 77 19.20 5.83 -5.79
N ALA A 78 18.01 5.22 -5.88
CA ALA A 78 17.62 4.12 -4.99
C ALA A 78 18.54 2.91 -5.21
N LEU A 79 18.83 2.56 -6.45
CA LEU A 79 19.78 1.49 -6.82
C LEU A 79 21.19 1.80 -6.28
N ALA A 80 21.71 3.00 -6.54
CA ALA A 80 23.04 3.41 -6.06
C ALA A 80 23.16 3.37 -4.53
N LEU A 81 22.12 3.78 -3.80
CA LEU A 81 22.11 3.77 -2.34
C LEU A 81 22.06 2.35 -1.78
N THR A 82 21.18 1.52 -2.29
CA THR A 82 21.02 0.14 -1.81
C THR A 82 22.16 -0.76 -2.27
N GLY A 83 22.75 -0.47 -3.43
CA GLY A 83 23.74 -1.31 -4.11
C GLY A 83 23.10 -2.48 -4.86
N VAL A 84 21.78 -2.50 -4.97
CA VAL A 84 21.05 -3.48 -5.77
C VAL A 84 21.26 -3.18 -7.26
N GLN A 85 21.53 -4.20 -8.04
CA GLN A 85 21.65 -4.07 -9.48
C GLN A 85 20.28 -4.24 -10.15
N PRO A 86 20.02 -3.58 -11.29
CA PRO A 86 18.76 -3.72 -12.01
C PRO A 86 18.39 -5.17 -12.31
N GLU A 87 19.38 -6.01 -12.63
CA GLU A 87 19.23 -7.43 -12.98
C GLU A 87 18.82 -8.30 -11.78
N GLN A 88 18.96 -7.77 -10.55
CA GLN A 88 18.52 -8.42 -9.32
C GLN A 88 17.05 -8.09 -8.98
N LEU A 89 16.42 -7.19 -9.73
CA LEU A 89 15.03 -6.82 -9.56
C LEU A 89 14.17 -7.44 -10.66
N PRO A 90 12.90 -7.78 -10.37
CA PRO A 90 11.99 -8.28 -11.39
C PRO A 90 11.71 -7.26 -12.49
N GLU A 91 11.38 -7.75 -13.69
CA GLU A 91 10.84 -6.92 -14.78
C GLU A 91 9.54 -6.24 -14.33
N VAL A 92 9.44 -4.93 -14.52
CA VAL A 92 8.20 -4.18 -14.18
C VAL A 92 7.20 -4.30 -15.33
N VAL A 93 5.98 -4.71 -15.00
CA VAL A 93 4.89 -4.90 -15.97
C VAL A 93 3.62 -4.17 -15.52
N SER A 94 2.66 -4.00 -16.44
CA SER A 94 1.33 -3.49 -16.12
C SER A 94 0.58 -4.47 -15.20
N GLY A 95 -0.25 -3.93 -14.31
CA GLY A 95 -1.15 -4.74 -13.48
C GLY A 95 -2.16 -5.56 -14.27
N THR A 96 -2.44 -5.18 -15.52
CA THR A 96 -3.33 -5.93 -16.44
C THR A 96 -2.62 -7.03 -17.23
N THR A 97 -1.30 -7.17 -17.08
CA THR A 97 -0.53 -8.25 -17.70
C THR A 97 -1.04 -9.60 -17.22
N GLN A 98 -1.10 -10.54 -18.16
CA GLN A 98 -1.53 -11.91 -17.91
C GLN A 98 -0.37 -12.88 -18.11
N GLU A 99 -0.23 -13.82 -17.18
CA GLU A 99 0.62 -15.01 -17.35
C GLU A 99 -0.25 -16.22 -17.66
N ILE A 100 0.20 -16.98 -18.64
CA ILE A 100 -0.47 -18.22 -19.10
C ILE A 100 0.58 -19.32 -19.19
N GLY A 101 0.20 -20.53 -18.88
CA GLY A 101 1.10 -21.68 -18.92
C GLY A 101 1.72 -21.99 -17.56
N LEU A 102 0.85 -22.27 -16.57
CA LEU A 102 1.26 -22.80 -15.27
C LEU A 102 2.25 -23.96 -15.41
N LEU A 103 3.26 -23.96 -14.57
CA LEU A 103 4.17 -25.12 -14.46
C LEU A 103 3.34 -26.39 -14.11
N PRO A 104 3.73 -27.56 -14.63
CA PRO A 104 2.94 -28.79 -14.45
C PRO A 104 2.61 -29.12 -12.99
N ASP A 105 3.58 -28.96 -12.08
CA ASP A 105 3.37 -29.23 -10.66
C ASP A 105 2.39 -28.23 -10.03
N ALA A 106 2.45 -26.97 -10.44
CA ALA A 106 1.54 -25.95 -9.95
C ALA A 106 0.10 -26.21 -10.45
N ALA A 107 -0.08 -26.48 -11.73
CA ALA A 107 -1.38 -26.80 -12.32
C ALA A 107 -2.01 -28.03 -11.66
N SER A 108 -1.21 -29.06 -11.40
CA SER A 108 -1.63 -30.29 -10.73
C SER A 108 -2.03 -30.02 -9.28
N ALA A 109 -1.20 -29.31 -8.52
CA ALA A 109 -1.46 -29.00 -7.11
C ALA A 109 -2.72 -28.15 -6.92
N MET A 110 -2.99 -27.22 -7.84
CA MET A 110 -4.16 -26.34 -7.81
C MET A 110 -5.40 -26.99 -8.45
N SER A 111 -5.24 -28.12 -9.17
CA SER A 111 -6.32 -28.79 -9.89
C SER A 111 -7.02 -27.90 -10.93
N ILE A 112 -6.25 -27.05 -11.63
CA ILE A 112 -6.77 -26.17 -12.69
C ILE A 112 -6.01 -26.37 -13.99
N PRO A 113 -6.59 -26.03 -15.17
CA PRO A 113 -5.91 -26.11 -16.44
C PRO A 113 -4.65 -25.25 -16.48
N ALA A 114 -3.56 -25.77 -17.06
CA ALA A 114 -2.32 -25.01 -17.20
C ALA A 114 -2.49 -23.71 -18.01
N GLN A 115 -3.50 -23.63 -18.87
CA GLN A 115 -3.81 -22.46 -19.69
C GLN A 115 -4.69 -21.42 -18.99
N THR A 116 -5.02 -21.61 -17.69
CA THR A 116 -5.76 -20.61 -16.92
C THR A 116 -4.94 -19.33 -16.82
N PRO A 117 -5.46 -18.16 -17.27
CA PRO A 117 -4.75 -16.91 -17.20
C PRO A 117 -4.73 -16.36 -15.76
N PHE A 118 -3.59 -15.84 -15.34
CA PHE A 118 -3.41 -15.15 -14.07
C PHE A 118 -3.04 -13.69 -14.34
N VAL A 119 -3.72 -12.76 -13.68
CA VAL A 119 -3.51 -11.31 -13.81
C VAL A 119 -2.72 -10.82 -12.61
N TYR A 120 -1.73 -9.92 -12.83
CA TYR A 120 -0.91 -9.38 -11.75
C TYR A 120 -1.71 -8.51 -10.76
N GLY A 121 -2.66 -7.73 -11.25
CA GLY A 121 -3.42 -6.80 -10.40
C GLY A 121 -2.57 -5.63 -9.90
N ALA A 122 -2.95 -5.08 -8.75
CA ALA A 122 -2.29 -3.92 -8.14
C ALA A 122 -2.19 -4.09 -6.62
N PHE A 123 -1.63 -3.10 -5.90
CA PHE A 123 -1.65 -3.12 -4.45
C PHE A 123 -3.08 -2.90 -3.90
N ASP A 124 -3.35 -3.42 -2.72
CA ASP A 124 -4.68 -3.47 -2.11
C ASP A 124 -5.34 -2.08 -1.97
N GLY A 125 -4.56 -1.06 -1.62
CA GLY A 125 -5.07 0.30 -1.49
C GLY A 125 -5.57 0.89 -2.82
N ALA A 126 -4.92 0.61 -3.97
CA ALA A 126 -5.40 1.02 -5.28
C ALA A 126 -6.67 0.24 -5.68
N LEU A 127 -6.64 -1.07 -5.44
CA LEU A 127 -7.81 -1.93 -5.71
C LEU A 127 -9.01 -1.56 -4.84
N SER A 128 -8.77 -1.10 -3.61
CA SER A 128 -9.84 -0.56 -2.75
C SER A 128 -10.51 0.67 -3.36
N ASN A 129 -9.74 1.62 -3.92
CA ASN A 129 -10.30 2.77 -4.64
C ASN A 129 -11.12 2.33 -5.86
N LEU A 130 -10.56 1.41 -6.66
CA LEU A 130 -11.25 0.85 -7.83
C LEU A 130 -12.55 0.14 -7.41
N GLY A 131 -12.49 -0.67 -6.35
CA GLY A 131 -13.63 -1.48 -5.89
C GLY A 131 -14.82 -0.65 -5.40
N VAL A 132 -14.59 0.57 -4.90
CA VAL A 132 -15.67 1.50 -4.51
C VAL A 132 -15.98 2.55 -5.60
N GLY A 133 -15.38 2.41 -6.78
CA GLY A 133 -15.57 3.35 -7.89
C GLY A 133 -14.93 4.74 -7.69
N ALA A 134 -14.03 4.90 -6.70
CA ALA A 134 -13.36 6.17 -6.41
C ALA A 134 -12.12 6.34 -7.29
N ILE A 135 -12.30 6.34 -8.60
CA ILE A 135 -11.26 6.49 -9.63
C ILE A 135 -11.42 7.79 -10.45
N GLU A 136 -12.55 8.43 -10.32
CA GLU A 136 -12.83 9.69 -10.99
C GLU A 136 -12.13 10.86 -10.28
N LYS A 137 -11.82 11.90 -11.06
CA LYS A 137 -11.29 13.15 -10.54
C LYS A 137 -12.22 13.71 -9.46
N ASP A 138 -11.66 14.26 -8.41
CA ASP A 138 -12.38 14.85 -7.28
C ASP A 138 -13.17 13.84 -6.40
N THR A 139 -12.97 12.54 -6.61
CA THR A 139 -13.53 11.49 -5.76
C THR A 139 -12.50 10.97 -4.78
N VAL A 140 -12.83 11.05 -3.49
CA VAL A 140 -11.96 10.64 -2.38
C VAL A 140 -12.46 9.31 -1.81
N ALA A 141 -11.59 8.32 -1.72
CA ALA A 141 -11.86 7.10 -0.95
C ALA A 141 -11.34 7.27 0.47
N ILE A 142 -12.19 6.98 1.45
CA ILE A 142 -11.82 6.90 2.87
C ILE A 142 -12.05 5.46 3.32
N THR A 143 -11.01 4.81 3.77
CA THR A 143 -11.08 3.46 4.36
C THR A 143 -10.82 3.59 5.85
N ILE A 144 -11.73 3.06 6.66
CA ILE A 144 -11.61 3.03 8.13
C ILE A 144 -11.79 1.58 8.57
N GLY A 145 -10.71 1.00 9.08
CA GLY A 145 -10.67 -0.25 9.80
C GLY A 145 -10.01 0.01 11.15
N THR A 146 -9.18 -0.88 11.67
CA THR A 146 -8.31 -0.62 12.82
C THR A 146 -7.49 0.64 12.60
N SER A 147 -6.83 0.75 11.45
CA SER A 147 -6.22 1.98 10.92
C SER A 147 -7.12 2.62 9.86
N ALA A 148 -6.73 3.78 9.35
CA ALA A 148 -7.47 4.45 8.29
C ALA A 148 -6.55 4.89 7.15
N ALA A 149 -7.14 5.21 6.00
CA ALA A 149 -6.42 5.84 4.90
C ALA A 149 -7.36 6.72 4.07
N VAL A 150 -6.83 7.82 3.59
CA VAL A 150 -7.50 8.72 2.63
C VAL A 150 -6.73 8.68 1.33
N ARG A 151 -7.43 8.44 0.21
CA ARG A 151 -6.81 8.26 -1.11
C ARG A 151 -7.62 8.94 -2.20
N VAL A 152 -6.89 9.49 -3.15
CA VAL A 152 -7.42 10.11 -4.39
C VAL A 152 -6.67 9.50 -5.57
N VAL A 153 -7.36 9.24 -6.67
CA VAL A 153 -6.73 8.84 -7.95
C VAL A 153 -6.45 10.08 -8.79
N THR A 154 -5.29 10.12 -9.44
CA THR A 154 -4.83 11.20 -10.30
C THR A 154 -4.32 10.66 -11.63
N ASP A 155 -4.33 11.49 -12.68
CA ASP A 155 -3.83 11.19 -14.03
C ASP A 155 -2.35 11.57 -14.23
N HIS A 156 -1.69 12.04 -13.19
CA HIS A 156 -0.28 12.38 -13.16
C HIS A 156 0.26 12.20 -11.74
N PRO A 157 1.58 11.99 -11.56
CA PRO A 157 2.19 11.92 -10.23
C PRO A 157 2.05 13.23 -9.46
N VAL A 158 1.58 13.17 -8.23
CA VAL A 158 1.49 14.32 -7.33
C VAL A 158 2.38 14.10 -6.12
N ILE A 159 3.42 14.91 -6.01
CA ILE A 159 4.42 14.81 -4.94
C ILE A 159 4.19 15.91 -3.90
N ASP A 160 3.93 15.54 -2.65
CA ASP A 160 3.77 16.50 -1.55
C ASP A 160 5.12 17.12 -1.17
N PRO A 161 5.31 18.46 -1.30
CA PRO A 161 6.56 19.09 -0.92
C PRO A 161 6.98 18.86 0.54
N LYS A 162 6.03 18.55 1.41
CA LYS A 162 6.27 18.25 2.83
C LYS A 162 6.48 16.76 3.11
N GLN A 163 6.45 15.89 2.08
CA GLN A 163 6.70 14.45 2.17
C GLN A 163 5.78 13.70 3.15
N ARG A 164 4.53 14.14 3.30
CA ARG A 164 3.54 13.54 4.21
C ARG A 164 2.68 12.47 3.53
N LEU A 165 2.52 12.57 2.20
CA LEU A 165 1.66 11.71 1.41
C LEU A 165 2.50 10.77 0.55
N PHE A 166 1.98 9.58 0.30
CA PHE A 166 2.53 8.74 -0.76
C PHE A 166 1.89 9.09 -2.11
N CYS A 167 2.63 8.80 -3.17
CA CYS A 167 2.13 8.79 -4.55
C CYS A 167 2.61 7.51 -5.21
N TYR A 168 1.71 6.58 -5.47
CA TYR A 168 2.02 5.27 -6.06
C TYR A 168 1.34 5.11 -7.41
N ALA A 169 2.01 4.47 -8.36
CA ALA A 169 1.37 4.11 -9.61
C ALA A 169 0.25 3.08 -9.35
N VAL A 170 -0.85 3.20 -10.05
CA VAL A 170 -1.90 2.15 -10.08
C VAL A 170 -1.66 1.26 -11.29
N ASP A 171 -1.56 1.88 -12.44
CA ASP A 171 -1.17 1.32 -13.73
C ASP A 171 -0.79 2.49 -14.67
N ASN A 172 -0.54 2.21 -15.95
CA ASN A 172 -0.16 3.21 -16.94
C ASN A 172 -1.14 4.41 -16.98
N GLY A 173 -0.63 5.59 -16.61
CA GLY A 173 -1.38 6.83 -16.62
C GLY A 173 -2.31 7.09 -15.43
N LEU A 174 -2.28 6.25 -14.40
CA LEU A 174 -3.02 6.45 -13.17
C LEU A 174 -2.13 6.30 -11.93
N TRP A 175 -2.30 7.22 -11.00
CA TRP A 175 -1.62 7.22 -9.70
C TRP A 175 -2.64 7.33 -8.58
N VAL A 176 -2.31 6.81 -7.41
CA VAL A 176 -3.05 7.03 -6.18
C VAL A 176 -2.19 7.84 -5.22
N VAL A 177 -2.74 8.92 -4.73
CA VAL A 177 -2.13 9.82 -3.74
C VAL A 177 -2.90 9.72 -2.44
N GLY A 178 -2.20 9.58 -1.33
CA GLY A 178 -2.90 9.45 -0.06
C GLY A 178 -2.01 9.47 1.15
N GLY A 179 -2.65 9.37 2.30
CA GLY A 179 -1.99 9.26 3.60
C GLY A 179 -2.59 8.14 4.42
N PRO A 180 -1.79 7.23 4.95
CA PRO A 180 -2.22 6.28 5.97
C PRO A 180 -2.33 6.99 7.32
N LEU A 181 -3.28 6.55 8.11
CA LEU A 181 -3.48 6.95 9.50
C LEU A 181 -3.36 5.70 10.37
N ASN A 182 -2.50 5.72 11.37
CA ASN A 182 -2.33 4.58 12.28
C ASN A 182 -3.56 4.34 13.16
N ASN A 183 -4.35 5.39 13.38
CA ASN A 183 -5.52 5.39 14.24
C ASN A 183 -6.77 5.50 13.38
N GLY A 184 -7.68 4.57 13.59
CA GLY A 184 -8.97 4.49 12.92
C GLY A 184 -10.05 4.03 13.87
N GLY A 185 -10.67 2.90 13.57
CA GLY A 185 -11.71 2.30 14.39
C GLY A 185 -11.26 1.85 15.78
N ASP A 186 -9.97 1.57 15.97
CA ASP A 186 -9.37 1.25 17.26
C ASP A 186 -9.49 2.41 18.27
N VAL A 187 -9.33 3.64 17.80
CA VAL A 187 -9.55 4.84 18.65
C VAL A 187 -11.03 4.98 19.01
N PHE A 188 -11.93 4.71 18.08
CA PHE A 188 -13.35 4.72 18.35
C PHE A 188 -13.75 3.61 19.35
N GLN A 189 -13.21 2.42 19.16
CA GLN A 189 -13.39 1.33 20.13
C GLN A 189 -12.90 1.73 21.51
N TRP A 190 -11.69 2.27 21.63
CA TRP A 190 -11.16 2.76 22.88
C TRP A 190 -12.07 3.82 23.53
N ALA A 191 -12.59 4.76 22.73
CA ALA A 191 -13.49 5.79 23.24
C ALA A 191 -14.80 5.19 23.78
N VAL A 192 -15.38 4.21 23.08
CA VAL A 192 -16.57 3.49 23.54
C VAL A 192 -16.30 2.75 24.84
N GLU A 193 -15.17 2.05 24.94
CA GLU A 193 -14.81 1.26 26.13
C GLU A 193 -14.49 2.11 27.37
N HIS A 194 -14.02 3.37 27.20
CA HIS A 194 -13.48 4.16 28.30
C HIS A 194 -14.24 5.47 28.58
N LEU A 195 -15.00 6.00 27.61
CA LEU A 195 -15.67 7.28 27.74
C LEU A 195 -17.20 7.18 27.77
N VAL A 196 -17.77 6.08 27.27
CA VAL A 196 -19.22 5.86 27.34
C VAL A 196 -19.59 5.44 28.76
N ASP A 197 -20.65 6.07 29.29
CA ASP A 197 -21.13 5.77 30.64
C ASP A 197 -21.77 4.38 30.70
N ALA A 198 -21.12 3.47 31.39
CA ALA A 198 -21.58 2.09 31.55
C ALA A 198 -22.96 2.04 32.30
N SER A 199 -23.29 3.03 33.15
CA SER A 199 -24.57 3.08 33.80
C SER A 199 -25.72 3.46 32.87
N ALA A 200 -25.44 4.32 31.85
CA ALA A 200 -26.41 4.66 30.82
C ALA A 200 -26.71 3.43 29.95
N VAL A 201 -25.66 2.70 29.52
CA VAL A 201 -25.80 1.45 28.76
C VAL A 201 -26.67 0.42 29.49
N GLN A 202 -26.46 0.24 30.79
CA GLN A 202 -27.25 -0.71 31.60
C GLN A 202 -28.71 -0.26 31.82
N ASN A 203 -28.90 1.01 32.04
CA ASN A 203 -30.25 1.55 32.31
C ASN A 203 -31.14 1.56 31.06
N GLU A 204 -30.58 1.85 29.92
CA GLU A 204 -31.30 1.95 28.64
C GLU A 204 -31.36 0.64 27.88
N GLN A 205 -30.57 -0.38 28.29
CA GLN A 205 -30.46 -1.68 27.64
C GLN A 205 -30.06 -1.60 26.17
N ILE A 206 -29.24 -0.59 25.82
CA ILE A 206 -28.73 -0.36 24.47
C ILE A 206 -27.26 -0.77 24.36
N ASP A 207 -26.81 -0.99 23.14
CA ASP A 207 -25.39 -1.26 22.85
C ASP A 207 -24.55 0.01 23.04
N ALA A 208 -23.35 -0.12 23.61
CA ALA A 208 -22.48 1.02 23.89
C ALA A 208 -22.07 1.78 22.62
N TYR A 209 -21.93 1.07 21.48
CA TYR A 209 -21.65 1.68 20.18
C TYR A 209 -22.87 2.45 19.65
N GLU A 210 -24.08 1.95 19.87
CA GLU A 210 -25.33 2.62 19.49
C GLU A 210 -25.46 3.94 20.27
N LEU A 211 -25.28 3.93 21.58
CA LEU A 211 -25.26 5.14 22.39
C LEU A 211 -24.19 6.13 21.96
N ALA A 212 -22.96 5.66 21.66
CA ALA A 212 -21.89 6.51 21.16
C ALA A 212 -22.25 7.16 19.81
N ASN A 213 -22.85 6.41 18.89
CA ASN A 213 -23.28 6.91 17.58
C ASN A 213 -24.38 7.98 17.71
N ASP A 214 -25.34 7.80 18.62
CA ASP A 214 -26.40 8.79 18.88
C ASP A 214 -25.81 10.10 19.39
N VAL A 215 -24.85 10.02 20.32
CA VAL A 215 -24.14 11.21 20.82
C VAL A 215 -23.37 11.89 19.68
N ILE A 216 -22.62 11.14 18.87
CA ILE A 216 -21.85 11.67 17.72
C ILE A 216 -22.79 12.36 16.72
N ALA A 217 -23.94 11.76 16.40
CA ALA A 217 -24.90 12.34 15.47
C ALA A 217 -25.44 13.71 15.92
N SER A 218 -25.42 13.98 17.24
CA SER A 218 -25.85 15.28 17.80
C SER A 218 -24.75 16.36 17.74
N ILE A 219 -23.49 16.00 17.48
CA ILE A 219 -22.35 16.92 17.51
C ILE A 219 -22.10 17.50 16.10
N PRO A 220 -21.98 18.82 15.95
CA PRO A 220 -21.71 19.41 14.65
C PRO A 220 -20.31 19.05 14.14
N ALA A 221 -20.14 19.08 12.82
CA ALA A 221 -18.84 18.90 12.19
C ALA A 221 -17.77 19.82 12.80
N GLY A 222 -16.61 19.25 13.10
CA GLY A 222 -15.52 19.96 13.78
C GLY A 222 -15.60 19.92 15.32
N ALA A 223 -16.59 19.22 15.91
CA ALA A 223 -16.71 18.93 17.33
C ALA A 223 -16.41 20.15 18.24
N HIS A 224 -16.95 21.33 17.87
CA HIS A 224 -16.70 22.61 18.56
C HIS A 224 -15.22 22.99 18.70
N GLY A 225 -14.34 22.49 17.81
CA GLY A 225 -12.90 22.72 17.84
C GLY A 225 -12.11 21.79 18.75
N LEU A 226 -12.76 20.77 19.32
CA LEU A 226 -12.05 19.74 20.10
C LEU A 226 -11.16 18.90 19.18
N LEU A 227 -9.88 18.79 19.53
CA LEU A 227 -8.91 17.89 18.92
C LEU A 227 -8.52 16.80 19.92
N PHE A 228 -8.60 15.56 19.46
CA PHE A 228 -8.17 14.40 20.24
C PHE A 228 -6.87 13.84 19.63
N HIS A 229 -5.85 13.66 20.45
CA HIS A 229 -4.57 13.04 20.08
C HIS A 229 -4.40 11.75 20.88
N PRO A 230 -4.72 10.59 20.29
CA PRO A 230 -4.60 9.29 20.96
C PRO A 230 -3.16 8.86 21.17
#